data_7f41703df19c01fc747cc4cda89d5c62
#
_entry.id   7f41703df19c01fc747cc4cda89d5c62
#
_cell.length_a   1.000
_cell.length_b   1.000
_cell.length_c   1.000
_cell.angle_alpha   90.00
_cell.angle_beta   90.00
_cell.angle_gamma   90.00
#
_symmetry.space_group_name_H-M   'P 1'
#
loop_
_entity.id
_entity.type
_entity.pdbx_description
1 polymer ?
#
loop_
_entity_poly.entity_id
_entity_poly.type
_entity_poly.pdbx_seq_one_letter_code
_entity_poly.pdbx_strand_id
1 'polypeptide(L)'
;MSNDPLAIIFVSNGPGELATWVKPLAKELHKQIPLRPREKTSSISLNLVLVPCPNATGNESLVAKKWLQFENIIKAKNFWRLLIQPKKFGSWPSKGLVIFLGGDQFWSVLLSARLGYLHMTYAEWIARWPFWNNRIVAMSESIVEKLPKRIQKRCSVIGDLTAD
;
A
#
# COMPACT_ATOMS: atom_id res chain seq x y z
N MET A 1 16.34 -19.04 9.46
CA MET A 1 15.20 -18.12 9.17
C MET A 1 14.94 -18.19 7.67
N SER A 2 13.71 -18.49 7.25
CA SER A 2 13.40 -18.69 5.84
C SER A 2 13.58 -17.39 5.05
N ASN A 3 14.35 -17.46 3.97
CA ASN A 3 14.54 -16.37 2.99
C ASN A 3 13.31 -16.22 2.09
N ASP A 4 12.09 -16.28 2.68
CA ASP A 4 10.86 -16.20 1.89
C ASP A 4 10.72 -14.80 1.27
N PRO A 5 10.37 -14.72 -0.01
CA PRO A 5 10.11 -13.45 -0.66
C PRO A 5 8.96 -12.69 0.02
N LEU A 6 8.99 -11.38 -0.04
CA LEU A 6 7.98 -10.48 0.54
C LEU A 6 7.41 -9.57 -0.55
N ALA A 7 6.08 -9.46 -0.64
CA ALA A 7 5.46 -8.47 -1.50
C ALA A 7 5.01 -7.24 -0.69
N ILE A 8 5.34 -6.05 -1.17
CA ILE A 8 4.74 -4.78 -0.72
C ILE A 8 3.83 -4.29 -1.83
N ILE A 9 2.57 -4.06 -1.51
CA ILE A 9 1.56 -3.61 -2.45
C ILE A 9 1.05 -2.24 -2.01
N PHE A 10 1.31 -1.23 -2.83
CA PHE A 10 0.71 0.08 -2.67
C PHE A 10 -0.68 0.08 -3.29
N VAL A 11 -1.67 0.59 -2.56
CA VAL A 11 -3.04 0.78 -3.04
C VAL A 11 -3.32 2.27 -3.13
N SER A 12 -3.69 2.72 -4.32
CA SER A 12 -3.99 4.12 -4.60
C SER A 12 -4.97 4.23 -5.76
N ASN A 13 -5.47 5.43 -6.06
CA ASN A 13 -6.46 5.62 -7.11
C ASN A 13 -6.16 6.78 -8.05
N GLY A 14 -5.82 7.95 -7.54
CA GLY A 14 -5.73 9.18 -8.30
C GLY A 14 -4.31 9.62 -8.66
N PRO A 15 -4.15 10.52 -9.63
CA PRO A 15 -2.84 11.02 -10.03
C PRO A 15 -2.17 11.85 -8.94
N GLY A 16 -2.95 12.54 -8.09
CA GLY A 16 -2.45 13.30 -6.95
C GLY A 16 -1.75 12.41 -5.95
N GLU A 17 -2.45 11.42 -5.40
CA GLU A 17 -1.92 10.47 -4.41
C GLU A 17 -0.73 9.67 -4.96
N LEU A 18 -0.76 9.35 -6.27
CA LEU A 18 0.35 8.69 -6.92
C LEU A 18 1.62 9.55 -6.90
N ALA A 19 1.49 10.83 -7.22
CA ALA A 19 2.63 11.74 -7.29
C ALA A 19 3.17 12.12 -5.90
N THR A 20 2.25 12.38 -4.97
CA THR A 20 2.57 12.93 -3.64
C THR A 20 2.97 11.88 -2.62
N TRP A 21 2.37 10.69 -2.65
CA TRP A 21 2.61 9.67 -1.62
C TRP A 21 3.24 8.39 -2.17
N VAL A 22 2.69 7.83 -3.26
CA VAL A 22 3.16 6.53 -3.78
C VAL A 22 4.56 6.63 -4.32
N LYS A 23 4.83 7.62 -5.18
CA LYS A 23 6.13 7.77 -5.84
C LYS A 23 7.29 8.03 -4.86
N PRO A 24 7.21 9.01 -3.94
CA PRO A 24 8.28 9.25 -2.97
C PRO A 24 8.53 8.04 -2.08
N LEU A 25 7.47 7.43 -1.54
CA LEU A 25 7.59 6.27 -0.65
C LEU A 25 8.18 5.05 -1.39
N ALA A 26 7.74 4.77 -2.62
CA ALA A 26 8.30 3.69 -3.42
C ALA A 26 9.76 3.92 -3.76
N LYS A 27 10.14 5.17 -4.10
CA LYS A 27 11.53 5.55 -4.38
C LYS A 27 12.42 5.35 -3.16
N GLU A 28 11.94 5.77 -1.99
CA GLU A 28 12.71 5.63 -0.74
C GLU A 28 12.86 4.17 -0.33
N LEU A 29 11.79 3.39 -0.37
CA LEU A 29 11.88 1.95 -0.11
C LEU A 29 12.84 1.24 -1.09
N HIS A 30 12.78 1.59 -2.37
CA HIS A 30 13.67 1.02 -3.37
C HIS A 30 15.15 1.30 -3.09
N LYS A 31 15.48 2.46 -2.51
CA LYS A 31 16.84 2.78 -2.04
C LYS A 31 17.24 1.99 -0.79
N GLN A 32 16.31 1.85 0.16
CA GLN A 32 16.62 1.24 1.46
C GLN A 32 16.67 -0.29 1.41
N ILE A 33 15.93 -0.94 0.52
CA ILE A 33 15.90 -2.40 0.40
C ILE A 33 17.31 -3.00 0.19
N PRO A 34 18.15 -2.50 -0.73
CA PRO A 34 19.50 -3.03 -0.95
C PRO A 34 20.48 -2.80 0.21
N LEU A 35 20.22 -1.81 1.08
CA LEU A 35 21.10 -1.45 2.19
C LEU A 35 20.95 -2.39 3.40
N ARG A 36 19.95 -3.28 3.38
CA ARG A 36 19.77 -4.25 4.46
C ARG A 36 20.80 -5.38 4.36
N PRO A 37 21.30 -5.89 5.50
CA PRO A 37 22.23 -7.01 5.50
C PRO A 37 21.66 -8.20 4.71
N ARG A 38 22.44 -8.77 3.79
CA ARG A 38 22.02 -9.87 2.89
C ARG A 38 21.47 -11.09 3.63
N GLU A 39 21.91 -11.34 4.85
CA GLU A 39 21.41 -12.42 5.70
C GLU A 39 19.93 -12.28 6.11
N LYS A 40 19.34 -11.07 5.94
CA LYS A 40 17.93 -10.77 6.26
C LYS A 40 17.13 -10.32 5.03
N THR A 41 17.74 -10.29 3.85
CA THR A 41 17.09 -9.76 2.66
C THR A 41 16.43 -10.89 1.88
N SER A 42 15.24 -11.28 2.30
CA SER A 42 14.27 -11.86 1.38
C SER A 42 14.11 -10.93 0.18
N SER A 43 13.96 -11.44 -1.02
CA SER A 43 13.65 -10.60 -2.18
C SER A 43 12.33 -9.84 -1.89
N ILE A 44 12.38 -8.52 -1.92
CA ILE A 44 11.19 -7.68 -1.70
C ILE A 44 10.74 -7.14 -3.04
N SER A 45 9.53 -7.48 -3.45
CA SER A 45 8.89 -6.92 -4.64
C SER A 45 8.00 -5.73 -4.27
N LEU A 46 8.10 -4.63 -5.02
CA LEU A 46 7.19 -3.50 -4.91
C LEU A 46 6.14 -3.60 -6.00
N ASN A 47 4.88 -3.46 -5.62
CA ASN A 47 3.74 -3.60 -6.53
C ASN A 47 2.77 -2.45 -6.33
N LEU A 48 2.09 -2.02 -7.39
CA LEU A 48 1.07 -1.00 -7.36
C LEU A 48 -0.26 -1.56 -7.84
N VAL A 49 -1.30 -1.40 -7.04
CA VAL A 49 -2.68 -1.74 -7.39
C VAL A 49 -3.52 -0.47 -7.39
N LEU A 50 -4.00 -0.11 -8.56
CA LEU A 50 -4.95 0.98 -8.72
C LEU A 50 -6.36 0.47 -8.47
N VAL A 51 -7.10 1.18 -7.62
CA VAL A 51 -8.48 0.81 -7.26
C VAL A 51 -9.50 1.63 -8.03
N PRO A 52 -10.73 1.12 -8.20
CA PRO A 52 -11.80 1.87 -8.83
C PRO A 52 -12.06 3.21 -8.15
N CYS A 53 -12.10 4.27 -8.94
CA CYS A 53 -12.40 5.62 -8.46
C CYS A 53 -13.15 6.40 -9.54
N PRO A 54 -14.23 7.12 -9.20
CA PRO A 54 -14.92 7.98 -10.15
C PRO A 54 -14.06 9.07 -10.76
N ASN A 55 -13.04 9.53 -10.03
CA ASN A 55 -12.14 10.62 -10.44
C ASN A 55 -10.86 10.13 -11.14
N ALA A 56 -10.75 8.83 -11.44
CA ALA A 56 -9.60 8.30 -12.16
C ALA A 56 -9.59 8.75 -13.62
N THR A 57 -8.44 9.20 -14.10
CA THR A 57 -8.25 9.63 -15.51
C THR A 57 -8.05 8.45 -16.46
N GLY A 58 -7.73 7.26 -15.92
CA GLY A 58 -7.36 6.05 -16.67
C GLY A 58 -5.89 6.01 -17.10
N ASN A 59 -5.15 7.10 -16.94
CA ASN A 59 -3.75 7.22 -17.32
C ASN A 59 -2.75 6.93 -16.17
N GLU A 60 -3.24 6.74 -14.96
CA GLU A 60 -2.42 6.54 -13.75
C GLU A 60 -1.40 5.42 -13.93
N SER A 61 -1.81 4.32 -14.54
CA SER A 61 -0.91 3.19 -14.80
C SER A 61 0.20 3.51 -15.81
N LEU A 62 -0.05 4.41 -16.77
CA LEU A 62 0.95 4.84 -17.76
C LEU A 62 1.99 5.75 -17.08
N VAL A 63 1.54 6.62 -16.19
CA VAL A 63 2.42 7.49 -15.40
C VAL A 63 3.31 6.64 -14.48
N ALA A 64 2.72 5.72 -13.73
CA ALA A 64 3.44 4.87 -12.80
C ALA A 64 4.46 3.94 -13.49
N LYS A 65 4.19 3.48 -14.71
CA LYS A 65 5.13 2.66 -15.50
C LYS A 65 6.46 3.35 -15.80
N LYS A 66 6.49 4.67 -15.79
CA LYS A 66 7.72 5.45 -16.00
C LYS A 66 8.65 5.41 -14.77
N TRP A 67 8.17 4.95 -13.63
CA TRP A 67 8.91 4.97 -12.37
C TRP A 67 9.57 3.62 -12.12
N LEU A 68 10.10 2.91 -12.77
CA LEU A 68 10.86 1.66 -12.71
C LEU A 68 10.95 0.92 -11.33
N GLN A 69 10.21 1.37 -10.31
CA GLN A 69 10.25 0.78 -8.96
C GLN A 69 9.27 -0.38 -8.76
N PHE A 70 8.28 -0.51 -9.65
CA PHE A 70 7.23 -1.52 -9.48
C PHE A 70 7.45 -2.72 -10.39
N GLU A 71 7.41 -3.91 -9.79
CA GLU A 71 7.42 -5.17 -10.53
C GLU A 71 6.09 -5.39 -11.26
N ASN A 72 4.96 -5.10 -10.58
CA ASN A 72 3.64 -5.19 -11.18
C ASN A 72 2.85 -3.89 -10.96
N ILE A 73 2.13 -3.46 -12.01
CA ILE A 73 1.18 -2.34 -11.95
C ILE A 73 -0.17 -2.84 -12.45
N ILE A 74 -1.12 -2.99 -11.53
CA ILE A 74 -2.47 -3.46 -11.82
C ILE A 74 -3.40 -2.27 -12.01
N LYS A 75 -4.02 -2.20 -13.19
CA LYS A 75 -4.98 -1.14 -13.55
C LYS A 75 -6.28 -1.31 -12.78
N ALA A 76 -6.98 -0.21 -12.48
CA ALA A 76 -8.24 -0.20 -11.75
C ALA A 76 -9.31 -1.12 -12.38
N LYS A 77 -9.42 -1.16 -13.71
CA LYS A 77 -10.34 -2.05 -14.43
C LYS A 77 -10.10 -3.54 -14.19
N ASN A 78 -8.90 -3.91 -13.74
CA ASN A 78 -8.52 -5.28 -13.47
C ASN A 78 -8.65 -5.65 -11.99
N PHE A 79 -9.05 -4.72 -11.12
CA PHE A 79 -9.08 -4.94 -9.68
C PHE A 79 -9.95 -6.15 -9.28
N TRP A 80 -11.15 -6.26 -9.81
CA TRP A 80 -12.03 -7.41 -9.54
C TRP A 80 -11.45 -8.73 -10.03
N ARG A 81 -10.83 -8.71 -11.20
CA ARG A 81 -10.17 -9.92 -11.75
C ARG A 81 -8.96 -10.32 -10.89
N LEU A 82 -8.23 -9.34 -10.34
CA LEU A 82 -7.14 -9.59 -9.38
C LEU A 82 -7.67 -10.32 -8.14
N LEU A 83 -8.80 -9.88 -7.57
CA LEU A 83 -9.40 -10.53 -6.40
C LEU A 83 -9.84 -11.97 -6.69
N ILE A 84 -10.39 -12.24 -7.87
CA ILE A 84 -10.87 -13.58 -8.22
C ILE A 84 -9.69 -14.49 -8.58
N GLN A 85 -8.75 -14.02 -9.39
CA GLN A 85 -7.66 -14.80 -9.97
C GLN A 85 -6.29 -14.10 -9.79
N PRO A 86 -5.80 -13.94 -8.56
CA PRO A 86 -4.59 -13.15 -8.29
C PRO A 86 -3.37 -13.68 -9.05
N LYS A 87 -3.22 -14.99 -9.19
CA LYS A 87 -2.10 -15.63 -9.90
C LYS A 87 -1.95 -15.20 -11.37
N LYS A 88 -3.00 -14.66 -11.99
CA LYS A 88 -2.91 -14.12 -13.36
C LYS A 88 -2.23 -12.75 -13.45
N PHE A 89 -2.03 -12.08 -12.32
CA PHE A 89 -1.51 -10.72 -12.27
C PHE A 89 -0.11 -10.63 -11.67
N GLY A 90 0.46 -11.73 -11.27
CA GLY A 90 1.81 -11.80 -10.74
C GLY A 90 2.04 -12.99 -9.83
N SER A 91 3.29 -13.16 -9.44
CA SER A 91 3.68 -14.10 -8.39
C SER A 91 3.50 -13.41 -7.04
N TRP A 92 2.56 -13.90 -6.24
CA TRP A 92 2.28 -13.38 -4.92
C TRP A 92 2.92 -14.29 -3.87
N PRO A 93 3.99 -13.84 -3.19
CA PRO A 93 4.60 -14.58 -2.10
C PRO A 93 3.60 -14.93 -0.99
N SER A 94 3.95 -15.89 -0.14
CA SER A 94 3.13 -16.26 1.01
C SER A 94 3.02 -15.16 2.08
N LYS A 95 3.97 -14.20 2.06
CA LYS A 95 4.03 -13.06 2.99
C LYS A 95 3.98 -11.75 2.23
N GLY A 96 3.24 -10.78 2.77
CA GLY A 96 3.16 -9.47 2.16
C GLY A 96 2.56 -8.41 3.07
N LEU A 97 2.62 -7.18 2.58
CA LEU A 97 2.05 -6.00 3.20
C LEU A 97 1.29 -5.19 2.15
N VAL A 98 0.03 -4.90 2.42
CA VAL A 98 -0.77 -3.95 1.66
C VAL A 98 -0.73 -2.61 2.36
N ILE A 99 -0.31 -1.56 1.65
CA ILE A 99 -0.22 -0.18 2.15
C ILE A 99 -1.25 0.65 1.39
N PHE A 100 -2.24 1.15 2.12
CA PHE A 100 -3.21 2.09 1.58
C PHE A 100 -2.64 3.51 1.60
N LEU A 101 -2.66 4.17 0.43
CA LEU A 101 -2.17 5.54 0.24
C LEU A 101 -3.18 6.45 -0.48
N GLY A 102 -4.35 5.95 -0.88
CA GLY A 102 -5.36 6.78 -1.51
C GLY A 102 -6.55 5.98 -2.06
N GLY A 103 -7.68 6.66 -2.17
CA GLY A 103 -8.95 6.08 -2.60
C GLY A 103 -9.85 5.66 -1.45
N ASP A 104 -10.70 4.67 -1.67
CA ASP A 104 -11.50 4.07 -0.60
C ASP A 104 -10.70 2.95 0.08
N GLN A 105 -10.52 3.09 1.40
CA GLN A 105 -9.79 2.13 2.23
C GLN A 105 -10.37 0.71 2.18
N PHE A 106 -11.66 0.57 1.86
CA PHE A 106 -12.31 -0.72 1.72
C PHE A 106 -11.61 -1.63 0.71
N TRP A 107 -11.15 -1.09 -0.41
CA TRP A 107 -10.47 -1.87 -1.45
C TRP A 107 -9.16 -2.48 -0.98
N SER A 108 -8.40 -1.74 -0.17
CA SER A 108 -7.14 -2.24 0.38
C SER A 108 -7.36 -3.32 1.45
N VAL A 109 -8.41 -3.18 2.28
CA VAL A 109 -8.83 -4.21 3.24
C VAL A 109 -9.20 -5.50 2.49
N LEU A 110 -10.02 -5.38 1.44
CA LEU A 110 -10.46 -6.53 0.65
C LEU A 110 -9.28 -7.24 -0.03
N LEU A 111 -8.34 -6.47 -0.58
CA LEU A 111 -7.14 -7.02 -1.22
C LEU A 111 -6.24 -7.73 -0.20
N SER A 112 -6.00 -7.13 0.97
CA SER A 112 -5.18 -7.73 2.02
C SER A 112 -5.78 -9.04 2.53
N ALA A 113 -7.10 -9.06 2.77
CA ALA A 113 -7.81 -10.26 3.17
C ALA A 113 -7.71 -11.37 2.10
N ARG A 114 -7.87 -11.00 0.82
CA ARG A 114 -7.81 -11.95 -0.31
C ARG A 114 -6.44 -12.59 -0.47
N LEU A 115 -5.36 -11.86 -0.22
CA LEU A 115 -3.98 -12.35 -0.34
C LEU A 115 -3.43 -12.94 0.97
N GLY A 116 -4.12 -12.76 2.10
CA GLY A 116 -3.62 -13.13 3.42
C GLY A 116 -2.47 -12.25 3.91
N TYR A 117 -2.41 -11.00 3.45
CA TYR A 117 -1.33 -10.07 3.77
C TYR A 117 -1.66 -9.16 4.94
N LEU A 118 -0.62 -8.65 5.60
CA LEU A 118 -0.78 -7.58 6.57
C LEU A 118 -1.32 -6.32 5.89
N HIS A 119 -2.06 -5.52 6.64
CA HIS A 119 -2.66 -4.28 6.14
C HIS A 119 -2.19 -3.07 6.96
N MET A 120 -1.76 -2.03 6.27
CA MET A 120 -1.39 -0.74 6.82
C MET A 120 -2.11 0.38 6.07
N THR A 121 -2.68 1.32 6.81
CA THR A 121 -3.35 2.50 6.25
C THR A 121 -2.58 3.75 6.62
N TYR A 122 -2.26 4.60 5.64
CA TYR A 122 -2.00 6.01 5.87
C TYR A 122 -3.34 6.74 5.94
N ALA A 123 -3.61 7.37 7.07
CA ALA A 123 -4.86 8.08 7.33
C ALA A 123 -4.59 9.60 7.33
N GLU A 124 -5.00 10.28 6.26
CA GLU A 124 -4.92 11.73 6.12
C GLU A 124 -6.03 12.44 6.96
N TRP A 125 -7.25 11.93 6.89
CA TRP A 125 -8.42 12.51 7.55
C TRP A 125 -9.09 11.57 8.52
N ILE A 126 -9.19 10.29 8.13
CA ILE A 126 -9.91 9.28 8.89
C ILE A 126 -9.31 7.89 8.62
N ALA A 127 -9.21 7.06 9.66
CA ALA A 127 -8.93 5.64 9.49
C ALA A 127 -10.27 4.87 9.54
N ARG A 128 -10.76 4.50 8.36
CA ARG A 128 -11.91 3.59 8.23
C ARG A 128 -11.44 2.15 8.46
N TRP A 129 -12.34 1.27 8.86
CA TRP A 129 -12.05 -0.15 9.05
C TRP A 129 -10.88 -0.42 10.01
N PRO A 130 -10.76 0.29 11.18
CA PRO A 130 -9.57 0.28 12.01
C PRO A 130 -9.25 -1.10 12.59
N PHE A 131 -10.24 -1.98 12.73
CA PHE A 131 -10.06 -3.35 13.24
C PHE A 131 -9.37 -4.28 12.24
N TRP A 132 -9.41 -3.96 10.94
CA TRP A 132 -8.79 -4.72 9.86
C TRP A 132 -7.35 -4.28 9.59
N ASN A 133 -6.92 -3.21 10.25
CA ASN A 133 -5.56 -2.70 10.12
C ASN A 133 -4.61 -3.35 11.13
N ASN A 134 -3.48 -3.83 10.67
CA ASN A 134 -2.37 -4.25 11.52
C ASN A 134 -1.62 -3.03 12.05
N ARG A 135 -1.51 -1.97 11.24
CA ARG A 135 -0.94 -0.67 11.60
C ARG A 135 -1.75 0.46 10.96
N ILE A 136 -1.84 1.57 11.66
CA ILE A 136 -2.40 2.82 11.16
C ILE A 136 -1.33 3.88 11.32
N VAL A 137 -1.01 4.55 10.23
CA VAL A 137 -0.09 5.68 10.19
C VAL A 137 -0.95 6.91 9.93
N ALA A 138 -1.04 7.77 10.92
CA ALA A 138 -1.92 8.93 10.89
C ALA A 138 -1.15 10.23 10.61
N MET A 139 -1.80 11.13 9.86
CA MET A 139 -1.27 12.47 9.61
C MET A 139 -1.26 13.32 10.89
N SER A 140 -2.22 13.12 11.81
CA SER A 140 -2.33 13.91 13.03
C SER A 140 -2.83 13.09 14.23
N GLU A 141 -2.54 13.58 15.44
CA GLU A 141 -3.03 13.01 16.70
C GLU A 141 -4.56 12.98 16.76
N SER A 142 -5.23 13.99 16.24
CA SER A 142 -6.70 14.09 16.24
C SER A 142 -7.38 12.92 15.50
N ILE A 143 -6.71 12.29 14.56
CA ILE A 143 -7.20 11.08 13.88
C ILE A 143 -7.11 9.89 14.84
N VAL A 144 -6.00 9.77 15.57
CA VAL A 144 -5.75 8.68 16.51
C VAL A 144 -6.71 8.74 17.70
N GLU A 145 -6.95 9.93 18.23
CA GLU A 145 -7.85 10.16 19.38
C GLU A 145 -9.29 9.71 19.11
N LYS A 146 -9.74 9.78 17.87
CA LYS A 146 -11.09 9.33 17.45
C LYS A 146 -11.22 7.80 17.37
N LEU A 147 -10.12 7.06 17.47
CA LEU A 147 -10.12 5.60 17.38
C LEU A 147 -10.30 4.95 18.77
N PRO A 148 -10.84 3.73 18.83
CA PRO A 148 -10.91 2.98 20.08
C PRO A 148 -9.52 2.82 20.72
N LYS A 149 -9.41 2.97 22.05
CA LYS A 149 -8.13 2.90 22.79
C LYS A 149 -7.27 1.69 22.45
N ARG A 150 -7.87 0.53 22.23
CA ARG A 150 -7.14 -0.68 21.86
C ARG A 150 -6.48 -0.59 20.47
N ILE A 151 -7.06 0.22 19.58
CA ILE A 151 -6.53 0.45 18.22
C ILE A 151 -5.43 1.52 18.25
N GLN A 152 -5.54 2.52 19.11
CA GLN A 152 -4.53 3.58 19.27
C GLN A 152 -3.13 3.01 19.49
N LYS A 153 -3.01 1.87 20.19
CA LYS A 153 -1.73 1.16 20.38
C LYS A 153 -1.06 0.67 19.09
N ARG A 154 -1.81 0.62 17.99
CA ARG A 154 -1.31 0.24 16.64
C ARG A 154 -1.09 1.43 15.75
N CYS A 155 -1.29 2.66 16.28
CA CYS A 155 -1.15 3.89 15.53
C CYS A 155 0.23 4.51 15.73
N SER A 156 0.67 5.22 14.69
CA SER A 156 1.83 6.11 14.73
C SER A 156 1.45 7.40 14.01
N VAL A 157 1.84 8.54 14.55
CA VAL A 157 1.64 9.84 13.90
C VAL A 157 2.96 10.25 13.26
N ILE A 158 2.93 10.56 11.98
CA ILE A 158 4.13 10.93 11.20
C ILE A 158 3.99 12.28 10.50
N GLY A 159 2.84 12.94 10.62
CA GLY A 159 2.57 14.16 9.89
C GLY A 159 2.14 13.95 8.45
N ASP A 160 2.20 15.03 7.68
CA ASP A 160 1.93 15.00 6.25
C ASP A 160 3.10 14.37 5.50
N LEU A 161 2.83 13.35 4.69
CA LEU A 161 3.83 12.71 3.82
C LEU A 161 4.35 13.63 2.71
N THR A 162 3.72 14.77 2.50
CA THR A 162 4.12 15.77 1.48
C THR A 162 4.96 16.91 2.07
N ALA A 163 5.04 17.00 3.40
CA ALA A 163 5.87 17.99 4.06
C ALA A 163 7.33 17.53 4.07
N ASP A 164 8.20 18.29 3.41
CA ASP A 164 9.65 18.16 3.47
C ASP A 164 10.23 18.76 4.76
#